data_ea44b4c43d954007173123db7e8ceda1
#
_entry.id   ea44b4c43d954007173123db7e8ceda1
#
_cell.length_a   1.000
_cell.length_b   1.000
_cell.length_c   1.000
_cell.angle_alpha   90.00
_cell.angle_beta   90.00
_cell.angle_gamma   90.00
#
_symmetry.space_group_name_H-M   'P 1'
#
loop_
_entity.id
_entity.type
_entity.pdbx_description
1 polymer ?
#
loop_
_entity_poly.entity_id
_entity_poly.type
_entity_poly.pdbx_seq_one_letter_code
_entity_poly.pdbx_strand_id
1 'polypeptide(L)'
;MSFTGVRSLDQSIDKTNAWLAEIAGEFGTGDRQFAYRVTRAWLHALRDRLPVQVAANFAAQLPELLRGVFYGGWNPSKVPAKFGPSEYALRFARDAGVRETEVARAAGLVTRVVRRHVSDGALDEALDVLPLDLSQLIEPAGEAIGRPARADQM
;
A
#
# COMPACT_ATOMS: atom_id res chain seq x y z
N MET A 1 8.10 25.85 -2.11
CA MET A 1 8.26 26.15 -3.54
C MET A 1 7.09 25.60 -4.31
N SER A 2 6.58 26.37 -5.26
CA SER A 2 5.46 25.91 -6.12
C SER A 2 6.03 25.25 -7.37
N PHE A 3 5.54 24.04 -7.68
CA PHE A 3 5.95 23.31 -8.88
C PHE A 3 4.95 23.50 -10.02
N THR A 4 3.65 23.63 -9.69
CA THR A 4 2.59 23.65 -10.70
C THR A 4 1.86 24.98 -10.76
N GLY A 5 2.01 25.83 -9.73
CA GLY A 5 1.20 27.03 -9.59
C GLY A 5 -0.22 26.76 -9.12
N VAL A 6 -0.58 25.50 -8.88
CA VAL A 6 -1.90 25.09 -8.38
C VAL A 6 -1.70 24.51 -6.98
N ARG A 7 -2.28 25.19 -5.99
CA ARG A 7 -2.04 24.89 -4.58
C ARG A 7 -2.33 23.42 -4.21
N SER A 8 -3.46 22.91 -4.66
CA SER A 8 -3.86 21.54 -4.33
C SER A 8 -2.90 20.49 -4.92
N LEU A 9 -2.41 20.75 -6.13
CA LEU A 9 -1.43 19.85 -6.77
C LEU A 9 -0.08 19.91 -6.07
N ASP A 10 0.37 21.12 -5.72
CA ASP A 10 1.63 21.27 -4.98
C ASP A 10 1.56 20.62 -3.61
N GLN A 11 0.41 20.69 -2.92
CA GLN A 11 0.20 20.00 -1.66
C GLN A 11 0.26 18.49 -1.83
N SER A 12 -0.24 17.97 -2.93
CA SER A 12 -0.16 16.53 -3.24
C SER A 12 1.29 16.08 -3.43
N ILE A 13 2.11 16.90 -4.08
CA ILE A 13 3.54 16.64 -4.24
C ILE A 13 4.21 16.60 -2.87
N ASP A 14 3.93 17.58 -2.02
CA ASP A 14 4.52 17.67 -0.68
C ASP A 14 4.14 16.45 0.18
N LYS A 15 2.87 16.06 0.15
CA LYS A 15 2.40 14.88 0.89
C LYS A 15 3.05 13.60 0.37
N THR A 16 3.19 13.46 -0.95
CA THR A 16 3.85 12.31 -1.55
C THR A 16 5.32 12.27 -1.13
N ASN A 17 6.00 13.40 -1.10
CA ASN A 17 7.37 13.48 -0.62
C ASN A 17 7.48 13.03 0.84
N ALA A 18 6.52 13.42 1.69
CA ALA A 18 6.52 13.00 3.09
C ALA A 18 6.36 11.49 3.20
N TRP A 19 5.46 10.88 2.44
CA TRP A 19 5.29 9.43 2.41
C TRP A 19 6.59 8.73 2.02
N LEU A 20 7.22 9.17 0.92
CA LEU A 20 8.45 8.53 0.44
C LEU A 20 9.60 8.70 1.42
N ALA A 21 9.70 9.85 2.09
CA ALA A 21 10.71 10.07 3.11
C ALA A 21 10.53 9.12 4.29
N GLU A 22 9.29 8.95 4.77
CA GLU A 22 9.01 8.04 5.88
C GLU A 22 9.25 6.59 5.50
N ILE A 23 8.86 6.20 4.28
CA ILE A 23 9.11 4.83 3.81
C ILE A 23 10.60 4.57 3.71
N ALA A 24 11.37 5.49 3.09
CA ALA A 24 12.83 5.36 3.03
C ALA A 24 13.42 5.23 4.43
N GLY A 25 12.94 6.04 5.38
CA GLY A 25 13.39 6.00 6.77
C GLY A 25 13.16 4.65 7.43
N GLU A 26 12.00 4.03 7.19
CA GLU A 26 11.70 2.70 7.74
C GLU A 26 12.65 1.62 7.20
N PHE A 27 13.12 1.79 5.96
CA PHE A 27 14.10 0.88 5.36
C PHE A 27 15.55 1.27 5.70
N GLY A 28 15.76 2.39 6.37
CA GLY A 28 17.11 2.85 6.71
C GLY A 28 17.90 3.32 5.51
N THR A 29 17.25 3.88 4.50
CA THR A 29 17.92 4.34 3.29
C THR A 29 17.48 5.75 2.91
N GLY A 30 18.35 6.45 2.16
CA GLY A 30 17.99 7.72 1.54
C GLY A 30 17.53 7.57 0.08
N ASP A 31 17.47 6.35 -0.42
CA ASP A 31 17.13 6.09 -1.83
C ASP A 31 15.64 6.27 -2.07
N ARG A 32 15.28 7.42 -2.66
CA ARG A 32 13.87 7.76 -2.96
C ARG A 32 13.30 6.92 -4.09
N GLN A 33 14.12 6.48 -5.05
CA GLN A 33 13.65 5.62 -6.12
C GLN A 33 13.27 4.24 -5.58
N PHE A 34 14.05 3.71 -4.65
CA PHE A 34 13.69 2.48 -3.96
C PHE A 34 12.40 2.63 -3.18
N ALA A 35 12.26 3.73 -2.40
CA ALA A 35 11.05 4.00 -1.65
C ALA A 35 9.82 4.06 -2.56
N TYR A 36 9.96 4.68 -3.73
CA TYR A 36 8.89 4.74 -4.71
C TYR A 36 8.53 3.35 -5.25
N ARG A 37 9.53 2.54 -5.60
CA ARG A 37 9.28 1.20 -6.13
C ARG A 37 8.53 0.30 -5.14
N VAL A 38 8.93 0.30 -3.87
CA VAL A 38 8.24 -0.54 -2.87
C VAL A 38 6.84 -0.01 -2.58
N THR A 39 6.65 1.31 -2.60
CA THR A 39 5.32 1.92 -2.42
C THR A 39 4.41 1.54 -3.58
N ARG A 40 4.89 1.67 -4.80
CA ARG A 40 4.14 1.32 -6.00
C ARG A 40 3.78 -0.17 -6.00
N ALA A 41 4.73 -1.03 -5.65
CA ALA A 41 4.50 -2.47 -5.56
C ALA A 41 3.41 -2.79 -4.53
N TRP A 42 3.46 -2.15 -3.36
CA TRP A 42 2.47 -2.33 -2.31
C TRP A 42 1.08 -1.91 -2.77
N LEU A 43 0.98 -0.72 -3.38
CA LEU A 43 -0.29 -0.18 -3.86
C LEU A 43 -0.90 -1.09 -4.94
N HIS A 44 -0.11 -1.53 -5.90
CA HIS A 44 -0.61 -2.33 -7.02
C HIS A 44 -1.00 -3.76 -6.59
N ALA A 45 -0.21 -4.39 -5.75
CA ALA A 45 -0.51 -5.74 -5.29
C ALA A 45 -1.79 -5.75 -4.45
N LEU A 46 -1.98 -4.75 -3.59
CA LEU A 46 -3.22 -4.62 -2.83
C LEU A 46 -4.40 -4.33 -3.76
N ARG A 47 -4.25 -3.34 -4.63
CA ARG A 47 -5.31 -2.92 -5.55
C ARG A 47 -5.89 -4.09 -6.34
N ASP A 48 -5.04 -4.96 -6.86
CA ASP A 48 -5.47 -6.05 -7.73
C ASP A 48 -6.26 -7.12 -6.97
N ARG A 49 -6.16 -7.15 -5.65
CA ARG A 49 -6.90 -8.08 -4.79
C ARG A 49 -8.22 -7.50 -4.30
N LEU A 50 -8.51 -6.23 -4.57
CA LEU A 50 -9.70 -5.56 -4.01
C LEU A 50 -10.84 -5.53 -5.02
N PRO A 51 -12.09 -5.71 -4.55
CA PRO A 51 -13.25 -5.35 -5.36
C PRO A 51 -13.19 -3.86 -5.75
N VAL A 52 -13.82 -3.51 -6.85
CA VAL A 52 -13.77 -2.15 -7.41
C VAL A 52 -14.15 -1.09 -6.37
N GLN A 53 -15.24 -1.30 -5.64
CA GLN A 53 -15.71 -0.30 -4.67
C GLN A 53 -14.71 -0.11 -3.53
N VAL A 54 -14.12 -1.20 -3.05
CA VAL A 54 -13.15 -1.14 -1.95
C VAL A 54 -11.88 -0.44 -2.42
N ALA A 55 -11.41 -0.74 -3.64
CA ALA A 55 -10.26 -0.06 -4.23
C ALA A 55 -10.50 1.44 -4.33
N ALA A 56 -11.69 1.85 -4.81
CA ALA A 56 -12.03 3.27 -4.93
C ALA A 56 -12.08 3.97 -3.57
N ASN A 57 -12.64 3.32 -2.56
CA ASN A 57 -12.69 3.87 -1.20
C ASN A 57 -11.29 4.07 -0.63
N PHE A 58 -10.41 3.09 -0.83
CA PHE A 58 -9.03 3.20 -0.36
C PHE A 58 -8.28 4.33 -1.10
N ALA A 59 -8.41 4.37 -2.43
CA ALA A 59 -7.74 5.38 -3.26
C ALA A 59 -8.11 6.79 -2.85
N ALA A 60 -9.35 7.01 -2.39
CA ALA A 60 -9.80 8.33 -1.96
C ALA A 60 -9.01 8.88 -0.78
N GLN A 61 -8.32 8.02 -0.02
CA GLN A 61 -7.49 8.43 1.12
C GLN A 61 -6.08 8.87 0.71
N LEU A 62 -5.69 8.60 -0.53
CA LEU A 62 -4.32 8.86 -1.00
C LEU A 62 -4.18 10.30 -1.51
N PRO A 63 -2.99 10.91 -1.36
CA PRO A 63 -2.70 12.14 -2.08
C PRO A 63 -2.91 11.93 -3.58
N GLU A 64 -3.35 12.97 -4.29
CA GLU A 64 -3.70 12.84 -5.71
C GLU A 64 -2.60 12.19 -6.54
N LEU A 65 -1.35 12.53 -6.29
CA LEU A 65 -0.23 11.96 -7.04
C LEU A 65 -0.12 10.45 -6.81
N LEU A 66 -0.22 10.00 -5.56
CA LEU A 66 -0.20 8.57 -5.25
C LEU A 66 -1.47 7.86 -5.72
N ARG A 67 -2.60 8.56 -5.74
CA ARG A 67 -3.83 8.00 -6.30
C ARG A 67 -3.66 7.69 -7.77
N GLY A 68 -2.98 8.56 -8.52
CA GLY A 68 -2.62 8.30 -9.91
C GLY A 68 -1.74 7.07 -10.06
N VAL A 69 -0.75 6.92 -9.19
CA VAL A 69 0.12 5.74 -9.15
C VAL A 69 -0.71 4.49 -8.86
N PHE A 70 -1.61 4.56 -7.89
CA PHE A 70 -2.47 3.45 -7.49
C PHE A 70 -3.29 2.92 -8.67
N TYR A 71 -3.89 3.81 -9.46
CA TYR A 71 -4.73 3.43 -10.58
C TYR A 71 -3.96 3.09 -11.85
N GLY A 72 -2.67 3.41 -11.91
CA GLY A 72 -1.87 3.15 -13.11
C GLY A 72 -1.85 1.66 -13.47
N GLY A 73 -2.34 1.31 -14.65
CA GLY A 73 -2.40 -0.08 -15.10
C GLY A 73 -3.56 -0.90 -14.53
N TRP A 74 -4.46 -0.29 -13.76
CA TRP A 74 -5.59 -1.00 -13.18
C TRP A 74 -6.60 -1.43 -14.24
N ASN A 75 -7.03 -2.71 -14.15
CA ASN A 75 -8.09 -3.22 -15.01
C ASN A 75 -9.27 -3.64 -14.14
N PRO A 76 -10.31 -2.78 -13.99
CA PRO A 76 -11.42 -3.08 -13.11
C PRO A 76 -12.25 -4.30 -13.53
N SER A 77 -12.14 -4.73 -14.78
CA SER A 77 -12.86 -5.93 -15.24
C SER A 77 -12.20 -7.23 -14.78
N LYS A 78 -10.97 -7.17 -14.25
CA LYS A 78 -10.21 -8.34 -13.83
C LYS A 78 -9.98 -8.40 -12.32
N VAL A 79 -10.65 -7.57 -11.56
CA VAL A 79 -10.50 -7.58 -10.10
C VAL A 79 -11.78 -8.06 -9.42
N PRO A 80 -11.68 -8.64 -8.21
CA PRO A 80 -10.43 -8.95 -7.52
C PRO A 80 -9.73 -10.17 -8.12
N ALA A 81 -8.41 -10.07 -8.31
CA ALA A 81 -7.61 -11.21 -8.71
C ALA A 81 -7.52 -12.20 -7.54
N LYS A 82 -7.48 -13.48 -7.84
CA LYS A 82 -7.55 -14.53 -6.81
C LYS A 82 -6.19 -15.17 -6.57
N PHE A 83 -5.22 -14.39 -6.12
CA PHE A 83 -3.91 -14.95 -5.78
C PHE A 83 -3.67 -14.93 -4.27
N GLY A 84 -2.89 -15.91 -3.81
CA GLY A 84 -2.52 -16.04 -2.41
C GLY A 84 -1.16 -15.44 -2.09
N PRO A 85 -0.62 -15.76 -0.89
CA PRO A 85 0.64 -15.17 -0.43
C PRO A 85 1.84 -15.44 -1.34
N SER A 86 1.94 -16.62 -1.94
CA SER A 86 3.08 -16.95 -2.80
C SER A 86 3.12 -16.07 -4.05
N GLU A 87 1.99 -15.91 -4.73
CA GLU A 87 1.95 -15.05 -5.91
C GLU A 87 2.04 -13.58 -5.54
N TYR A 88 1.48 -13.18 -4.39
CA TYR A 88 1.68 -11.84 -3.87
C TYR A 88 3.17 -11.53 -3.74
N ALA A 89 3.91 -12.44 -3.14
CA ALA A 89 5.35 -12.28 -2.96
C ALA A 89 6.08 -12.14 -4.31
N LEU A 90 5.71 -12.98 -5.29
CA LEU A 90 6.30 -12.90 -6.63
C LEU A 90 6.03 -11.55 -7.30
N ARG A 91 4.79 -11.09 -7.27
CA ARG A 91 4.40 -9.81 -7.87
C ARG A 91 5.08 -8.64 -7.19
N PHE A 92 5.08 -8.62 -5.87
CA PHE A 92 5.71 -7.56 -5.10
C PHE A 92 7.22 -7.53 -5.36
N ALA A 93 7.88 -8.67 -5.30
CA ALA A 93 9.32 -8.77 -5.50
C ALA A 93 9.74 -8.27 -6.87
N ARG A 94 8.99 -8.67 -7.90
CA ARG A 94 9.26 -8.25 -9.27
C ARG A 94 9.12 -6.72 -9.42
N ASP A 95 8.03 -6.17 -8.90
CA ASP A 95 7.73 -4.74 -9.08
C ASP A 95 8.64 -3.85 -8.22
N ALA A 96 8.99 -4.31 -7.03
CA ALA A 96 9.85 -3.55 -6.12
C ALA A 96 11.34 -3.76 -6.36
N GLY A 97 11.70 -4.83 -7.06
CA GLY A 97 13.11 -5.16 -7.26
C GLY A 97 13.77 -5.70 -5.99
N VAL A 98 13.02 -6.47 -5.20
CA VAL A 98 13.52 -7.12 -3.98
C VAL A 98 13.41 -8.63 -4.13
N ARG A 99 14.07 -9.37 -3.22
CA ARG A 99 13.95 -10.84 -3.20
C ARG A 99 12.61 -11.23 -2.56
N GLU A 100 12.10 -12.40 -2.97
CA GLU A 100 10.84 -12.89 -2.41
C GLU A 100 10.91 -13.06 -0.88
N THR A 101 12.07 -13.43 -0.37
CA THR A 101 12.30 -13.60 1.07
C THR A 101 12.23 -12.29 1.84
N GLU A 102 12.33 -11.16 1.14
CA GLU A 102 12.27 -9.82 1.75
C GLU A 102 10.85 -9.22 1.72
N VAL A 103 9.93 -9.84 1.00
CA VAL A 103 8.60 -9.24 0.75
C VAL A 103 7.81 -9.04 2.02
N ALA A 104 7.77 -10.02 2.92
CA ALA A 104 6.99 -9.89 4.16
C ALA A 104 7.46 -8.69 4.98
N ARG A 105 8.78 -8.53 5.11
CA ARG A 105 9.35 -7.38 5.82
C ARG A 105 9.04 -6.08 5.09
N ALA A 106 9.27 -6.06 3.78
CA ALA A 106 9.05 -4.85 2.98
C ALA A 106 7.59 -4.41 3.00
N ALA A 107 6.66 -5.35 2.80
CA ALA A 107 5.24 -5.05 2.84
C ALA A 107 4.81 -4.51 4.20
N GLY A 108 5.30 -5.12 5.29
CA GLY A 108 4.99 -4.66 6.65
C GLY A 108 5.49 -3.26 6.93
N LEU A 109 6.69 -2.92 6.46
CA LEU A 109 7.23 -1.56 6.66
C LEU A 109 6.42 -0.51 5.91
N VAL A 110 6.01 -0.81 4.67
CA VAL A 110 5.15 0.11 3.91
C VAL A 110 3.78 0.25 4.58
N THR A 111 3.20 -0.86 5.03
CA THR A 111 1.91 -0.84 5.74
C THR A 111 1.96 0.07 6.96
N ARG A 112 3.06 0.02 7.71
CA ARG A 112 3.25 0.87 8.90
C ARG A 112 3.13 2.36 8.55
N VAL A 113 3.76 2.78 7.46
CA VAL A 113 3.68 4.18 7.01
C VAL A 113 2.29 4.51 6.50
N VAL A 114 1.70 3.63 5.69
CA VAL A 114 0.35 3.83 5.16
C VAL A 114 -0.65 4.04 6.30
N ARG A 115 -0.54 3.24 7.35
CA ARG A 115 -1.46 3.34 8.50
C ARG A 115 -1.36 4.69 9.21
N ARG A 116 -0.22 5.36 9.13
CA ARG A 116 -0.06 6.71 9.70
C ARG A 116 -0.80 7.78 8.91
N HIS A 117 -1.03 7.55 7.62
CA HIS A 117 -1.54 8.57 6.70
C HIS A 117 -2.99 8.40 6.28
N VAL A 118 -3.49 7.17 6.25
CA VAL A 118 -4.88 6.91 5.89
C VAL A 118 -5.69 6.60 7.15
N SER A 119 -7.02 6.71 7.07
CA SER A 119 -7.86 6.36 8.22
C SER A 119 -7.75 4.86 8.49
N ASP A 120 -7.83 4.48 9.77
CA ASP A 120 -7.83 3.07 10.14
C ASP A 120 -8.98 2.32 9.48
N GLY A 121 -10.15 2.93 9.39
CA GLY A 121 -11.29 2.30 8.75
C GLY A 121 -11.07 1.99 7.29
N ALA A 122 -10.42 2.88 6.55
CA ALA A 122 -10.14 2.66 5.13
C ALA A 122 -9.14 1.53 4.91
N LEU A 123 -8.07 1.47 5.70
CA LEU A 123 -7.10 0.40 5.59
C LEU A 123 -7.69 -0.93 6.07
N ASP A 124 -8.44 -0.92 7.17
CA ASP A 124 -9.09 -2.12 7.69
C ASP A 124 -10.09 -2.70 6.68
N GLU A 125 -10.88 -1.85 6.03
CA GLU A 125 -11.81 -2.30 4.99
C GLU A 125 -11.05 -3.03 3.88
N ALA A 126 -9.93 -2.47 3.43
CA ALA A 126 -9.14 -3.09 2.37
C ALA A 126 -8.53 -4.42 2.82
N LEU A 127 -7.97 -4.49 4.03
CA LEU A 127 -7.35 -5.72 4.52
C LEU A 127 -8.37 -6.80 4.87
N ASP A 128 -9.55 -6.41 5.34
CA ASP A 128 -10.56 -7.36 5.80
C ASP A 128 -11.25 -8.13 4.66
N VAL A 129 -11.19 -7.63 3.42
CA VAL A 129 -11.70 -8.39 2.28
C VAL A 129 -10.70 -9.43 1.76
N LEU A 130 -9.47 -9.42 2.26
CA LEU A 130 -8.44 -10.37 1.87
C LEU A 130 -8.55 -11.65 2.71
N PRO A 131 -8.09 -12.82 2.17
CA PRO A 131 -7.91 -14.00 3.01
C PRO A 131 -6.95 -13.67 4.17
N LEU A 132 -7.16 -14.33 5.30
CA LEU A 132 -6.41 -14.02 6.52
C LEU A 132 -4.90 -14.19 6.36
N ASP A 133 -4.47 -15.24 5.67
CA ASP A 133 -3.05 -15.49 5.44
C ASP A 133 -2.39 -14.34 4.66
N LEU A 134 -3.09 -13.78 3.68
CA LEU A 134 -2.59 -12.65 2.90
C LEU A 134 -2.59 -11.35 3.71
N SER A 135 -3.67 -11.07 4.43
CA SER A 135 -3.72 -9.85 5.25
C SER A 135 -2.66 -9.88 6.35
N GLN A 136 -2.37 -11.05 6.92
CA GLN A 136 -1.34 -11.20 7.94
C GLN A 136 0.07 -11.05 7.37
N LEU A 137 0.27 -11.38 6.10
CA LEU A 137 1.55 -11.13 5.44
C LEU A 137 1.76 -9.62 5.26
N ILE A 138 0.73 -8.91 4.85
CA ILE A 138 0.78 -7.45 4.59
C ILE A 138 0.90 -6.68 5.90
N GLU A 139 0.14 -7.08 6.93
CA GLU A 139 0.19 -6.45 8.25
C GLU A 139 0.18 -7.53 9.32
N PRO A 140 1.37 -7.98 9.79
CA PRO A 140 1.46 -8.95 10.87
C PRO A 140 0.79 -8.45 12.15
N ALA A 141 0.27 -9.36 12.97
CA ALA A 141 -0.46 -9.03 14.19
C ALA A 141 0.33 -8.11 15.13
N GLY A 142 1.67 -8.26 15.20
CA GLY A 142 2.53 -7.42 16.02
C GLY A 142 2.63 -5.98 15.52
N GLU A 143 2.31 -5.73 14.26
CA GLU A 143 2.33 -4.39 13.66
C GLU A 143 0.95 -3.70 13.74
N ALA A 144 -0.10 -4.44 14.05
CA ALA A 144 -1.48 -3.95 14.09
C ALA A 144 -1.92 -3.62 15.51
N ILE A 145 -1.06 -2.98 16.29
CA ILE A 145 -1.34 -2.63 17.69
C ILE A 145 -2.55 -1.70 17.74
N GLY A 146 -3.53 -2.07 18.58
CA GLY A 146 -4.76 -1.29 18.75
C GLY A 146 -5.88 -1.64 17.79
N ARG A 147 -5.59 -2.48 16.79
CA ARG A 147 -6.61 -2.91 15.84
C ARG A 147 -7.50 -3.99 16.50
N PRO A 148 -8.84 -3.87 16.41
CA PRO A 148 -9.71 -4.90 16.97
C PRO A 148 -9.56 -6.22 16.23
N ALA A 149 -9.82 -7.33 16.94
CA ALA A 149 -9.79 -8.65 16.34
C ALA A 149 -10.90 -8.77 15.30
N ARG A 150 -10.61 -9.50 14.22
CA ARG A 150 -11.60 -9.76 13.18
C ARG A 150 -12.58 -10.83 13.67
N ALA A 151 -13.86 -10.68 13.28
CA ALA A 151 -14.90 -11.63 13.69
C ALA A 151 -14.59 -13.06 13.22
N ASP A 152 -13.97 -13.21 12.05
CA ASP A 152 -13.63 -14.51 11.48
C ASP A 152 -12.44 -15.19 12.16
N GLN A 153 -11.82 -14.55 13.12
CA GLN A 153 -10.73 -15.11 13.91
C GLN A 153 -11.19 -15.72 15.23
N MET A 154 -12.46 -15.60 15.55
CA MET A 154 -12.99 -16.10 16.81
C MET A 154 -13.58 -17.52 16.69
#